data_c0753109eef373d3230dda4fa449d9a2
#
_entry.id   c0753109eef373d3230dda4fa449d9a2
#
_cell.length_a   1.000
_cell.length_b   1.000
_cell.length_c   1.000
_cell.angle_alpha   90.00
_cell.angle_beta   90.00
_cell.angle_gamma   90.00
#
_symmetry.space_group_name_H-M   'P 1'
#
loop_
_entity.id
_entity.type
_entity.pdbx_description
1 polymer ?
#
loop_
_entity_poly.entity_id
_entity_poly.type
_entity_poly.pdbx_seq_one_letter_code
_entity_poly.pdbx_strand_id
1 'polypeptide(L)'
;GLIKNTSVTVLDVGDAYSSVPLDESFRKYTAFTIPSINNETPGTRYQYNVLPQGWKGSPAIFQSSMTKILEPFRTKNPEIVIYQYMDDLYVGSDLEIGQHRAKIEELREHLLKWGFTTPDKKHQKEPPFLWM
;
A
#
# COMPACT_ATOMS: atom_id res chain seq x y z
N GLY A 1 -4.69 -28.51 8.20
CA GLY A 1 -3.67 -28.09 9.03
C GLY A 1 -4.12 -27.71 10.41
N LEU A 2 -3.20 -27.77 11.27
CA LEU A 2 -3.46 -27.38 12.63
C LEU A 2 -3.73 -25.90 12.71
N ILE A 3 -4.82 -25.58 13.38
CA ILE A 3 -5.12 -24.19 13.62
C ILE A 3 -4.25 -23.72 14.76
N LYS A 4 -3.29 -22.91 14.44
CA LYS A 4 -2.48 -22.25 15.45
C LYS A 4 -3.16 -20.95 15.84
N ASN A 5 -2.74 -20.40 16.94
CA ASN A 5 -3.22 -19.09 17.36
C ASN A 5 -2.56 -18.01 16.51
N THR A 6 -3.04 -17.90 15.29
CA THR A 6 -2.50 -16.93 14.36
C THR A 6 -3.17 -15.58 14.57
N SER A 7 -2.37 -14.56 14.77
CA SER A 7 -2.85 -13.20 14.85
C SER A 7 -2.73 -12.56 13.46
N VAL A 8 -3.81 -11.93 13.02
CA VAL A 8 -3.81 -11.22 11.72
C VAL A 8 -4.20 -9.78 11.94
N THR A 9 -3.39 -8.89 11.42
CA THR A 9 -3.67 -7.46 11.46
C THR A 9 -3.81 -6.95 10.04
N VAL A 10 -4.82 -6.13 9.81
CA VAL A 10 -5.04 -5.53 8.50
C VAL A 10 -4.56 -4.08 8.57
N LEU A 11 -3.66 -3.72 7.69
CA LEU A 11 -3.17 -2.36 7.57
C LEU A 11 -3.69 -1.76 6.27
N ASP A 12 -4.39 -0.65 6.39
CA ASP A 12 -4.82 0.12 5.23
C ASP A 12 -3.70 1.10 4.88
N VAL A 13 -3.17 0.98 3.68
CA VAL A 13 -2.08 1.86 3.25
C VAL A 13 -2.69 3.15 2.73
N GLY A 14 -2.63 4.19 3.54
CA GLY A 14 -3.11 5.50 3.14
C GLY A 14 -2.22 6.09 2.07
N ASP A 15 -2.82 6.91 1.23
CA ASP A 15 -2.11 7.58 0.14
C ASP A 15 -1.34 6.59 -0.75
N ALA A 16 -1.95 5.41 -0.96
CA ALA A 16 -1.27 4.32 -1.63
C ALA A 16 -0.70 4.73 -2.98
N TYR A 17 -1.56 5.22 -3.85
CA TYR A 17 -1.12 5.56 -5.20
C TYR A 17 -0.34 6.85 -5.26
N SER A 18 -0.73 7.84 -4.50
CA SER A 18 -0.08 9.14 -4.54
C SER A 18 1.33 9.11 -3.95
N SER A 19 1.69 8.02 -3.27
CA SER A 19 3.03 7.85 -2.71
C SER A 19 3.99 7.15 -3.67
N VAL A 20 3.50 6.66 -4.81
CA VAL A 20 4.32 5.93 -5.76
C VAL A 20 4.56 6.81 -6.98
N PRO A 21 5.83 7.17 -7.26
CA PRO A 21 6.13 7.95 -8.45
C PRO A 21 5.89 7.13 -9.72
N LEU A 22 5.36 7.80 -10.72
CA LEU A 22 5.11 7.17 -12.01
C LEU A 22 6.32 7.37 -12.89
N ASP A 23 6.77 6.31 -13.54
CA ASP A 23 7.89 6.38 -14.46
C ASP A 23 7.62 7.44 -15.53
N GLU A 24 8.64 8.24 -15.83
CA GLU A 24 8.48 9.38 -16.72
C GLU A 24 7.94 8.98 -18.09
N SER A 25 8.33 7.82 -18.59
CA SER A 25 7.89 7.35 -19.90
C SER A 25 6.39 7.06 -19.96
N PHE A 26 5.72 6.88 -18.83
CA PHE A 26 4.29 6.62 -18.80
C PHE A 26 3.45 7.84 -18.50
N ARG A 27 4.07 8.94 -18.07
CA ARG A 27 3.30 10.11 -17.64
C ARG A 27 2.44 10.70 -18.74
N LYS A 28 2.89 10.61 -19.97
CA LYS A 28 2.13 11.14 -21.12
C LYS A 28 0.77 10.46 -21.27
N TYR A 29 0.65 9.21 -20.83
CA TYR A 29 -0.61 8.49 -20.95
C TYR A 29 -1.62 8.88 -19.88
N THR A 30 -1.21 9.70 -18.92
CA THR A 30 -2.10 10.20 -17.87
C THR A 30 -2.51 11.65 -18.11
N ALA A 31 -2.13 12.20 -19.24
CA ALA A 31 -2.37 13.61 -19.52
C ALA A 31 -3.86 13.93 -19.64
N PHE A 32 -4.22 15.09 -19.13
CA PHE A 32 -5.59 15.60 -19.24
C PHE A 32 -5.54 17.11 -19.38
N THR A 33 -6.65 17.67 -19.83
CA THR A 33 -6.76 19.11 -20.05
C THR A 33 -7.93 19.65 -19.24
N ILE A 34 -7.67 20.73 -18.50
CA ILE A 34 -8.74 21.45 -17.84
C ILE A 34 -9.12 22.60 -18.78
N PRO A 35 -10.36 22.59 -19.30
CA PRO A 35 -10.76 23.61 -20.26
C PRO A 35 -10.87 24.97 -19.61
N SER A 36 -10.72 26.03 -20.43
CA SER A 36 -10.90 27.37 -19.94
C SER A 36 -12.39 27.66 -19.69
N ILE A 37 -12.67 28.56 -18.76
CA ILE A 37 -14.05 28.84 -18.33
C ILE A 37 -14.87 29.39 -19.47
N ASN A 38 -14.28 30.23 -20.30
CA ASN A 38 -15.00 30.92 -21.38
C ASN A 38 -14.72 30.35 -22.76
N ASN A 39 -13.93 29.29 -22.88
CA ASN A 39 -13.55 28.68 -24.12
C ASN A 39 -12.82 29.61 -25.10
N GLU A 40 -12.34 30.74 -24.62
CA GLU A 40 -11.62 31.67 -25.47
C GLU A 40 -10.12 31.44 -25.51
N THR A 41 -9.61 30.79 -24.45
CA THR A 41 -8.19 30.47 -24.35
C THR A 41 -8.04 28.96 -24.33
N PRO A 42 -6.90 28.45 -24.75
CA PRO A 42 -6.63 27.00 -24.63
C PRO A 42 -6.71 26.58 -23.18
N GLY A 43 -7.18 25.37 -22.95
CA GLY A 43 -7.18 24.80 -21.62
C GLY A 43 -5.76 24.54 -21.13
N THR A 44 -5.63 24.25 -19.85
CA THR A 44 -4.35 23.91 -19.25
C THR A 44 -4.17 22.42 -19.24
N ARG A 45 -3.00 21.98 -19.70
CA ARG A 45 -2.72 20.56 -19.81
C ARG A 45 -1.83 20.11 -18.66
N TYR A 46 -2.20 18.97 -18.09
CA TYR A 46 -1.50 18.38 -16.94
C TYR A 46 -1.21 16.91 -17.20
N GLN A 47 -0.26 16.39 -16.49
CA GLN A 47 -0.02 14.97 -16.42
C GLN A 47 0.36 14.61 -14.99
N TYR A 48 0.26 13.33 -14.65
CA TYR A 48 0.55 12.87 -13.31
C TYR A 48 2.02 12.53 -13.12
N ASN A 49 2.54 12.84 -11.95
CA ASN A 49 3.89 12.42 -11.55
C ASN A 49 3.84 11.20 -10.65
N VAL A 50 2.65 10.84 -10.19
CA VAL A 50 2.40 9.70 -9.31
C VAL A 50 1.29 8.86 -9.92
N LEU A 51 1.02 7.69 -9.34
CA LEU A 51 -0.02 6.81 -9.86
C LEU A 51 -1.39 7.43 -9.67
N PRO A 52 -2.14 7.63 -10.78
CA PRO A 52 -3.48 8.22 -10.66
C PRO A 52 -4.52 7.21 -10.19
N GLN A 53 -5.48 7.68 -9.42
CA GLN A 53 -6.65 6.86 -9.11
C GLN A 53 -7.43 6.60 -10.39
N GLY A 54 -7.86 5.36 -10.56
CA GLY A 54 -8.67 5.00 -11.71
C GLY A 54 -7.88 4.73 -12.99
N TRP A 55 -6.56 4.97 -12.99
CA TRP A 55 -5.75 4.63 -14.15
C TRP A 55 -5.50 3.13 -14.16
N LYS A 56 -5.63 2.55 -15.34
CA LYS A 56 -5.58 1.10 -15.49
C LYS A 56 -4.28 0.48 -15.00
N GLY A 57 -3.17 1.19 -15.13
CA GLY A 57 -1.87 0.69 -14.74
C GLY A 57 -1.54 0.83 -13.26
N SER A 58 -2.31 1.64 -12.53
CA SER A 58 -1.97 1.95 -11.14
C SER A 58 -1.95 0.73 -10.21
N PRO A 59 -2.94 -0.17 -10.24
CA PRO A 59 -2.91 -1.32 -9.32
C PRO A 59 -1.69 -2.21 -9.51
N ALA A 60 -1.33 -2.51 -10.76
CA ALA A 60 -0.20 -3.40 -11.04
C ALA A 60 1.13 -2.78 -10.61
N ILE A 61 1.30 -1.50 -10.91
CA ILE A 61 2.54 -0.79 -10.54
C ILE A 61 2.63 -0.64 -9.03
N PHE A 62 1.52 -0.33 -8.38
CA PHE A 62 1.49 -0.23 -6.93
C PHE A 62 1.87 -1.56 -6.29
N GLN A 63 1.28 -2.66 -6.75
CA GLN A 63 1.57 -3.98 -6.20
C GLN A 63 3.04 -4.34 -6.35
N SER A 64 3.60 -4.09 -7.52
CA SER A 64 5.01 -4.37 -7.78
C SER A 64 5.91 -3.53 -6.89
N SER A 65 5.59 -2.25 -6.74
CA SER A 65 6.38 -1.34 -5.91
C SER A 65 6.32 -1.75 -4.44
N MET A 66 5.14 -2.09 -3.96
CA MET A 66 4.96 -2.51 -2.57
C MET A 66 5.73 -3.80 -2.31
N THR A 67 5.71 -4.74 -3.24
CA THR A 67 6.45 -5.99 -3.09
C THR A 67 7.94 -5.72 -2.89
N LYS A 68 8.49 -4.80 -3.67
CA LYS A 68 9.90 -4.43 -3.53
C LYS A 68 10.19 -3.77 -2.20
N ILE A 69 9.29 -2.91 -1.75
CA ILE A 69 9.46 -2.21 -0.49
C ILE A 69 9.39 -3.17 0.69
N LEU A 70 8.54 -4.17 0.60
CA LEU A 70 8.36 -5.15 1.68
C LEU A 70 9.47 -6.20 1.74
N GLU A 71 10.23 -6.37 0.67
CA GLU A 71 11.23 -7.44 0.61
C GLU A 71 12.21 -7.45 1.77
N PRO A 72 12.85 -6.33 2.15
CA PRO A 72 13.77 -6.35 3.28
C PRO A 72 13.10 -6.77 4.58
N PHE A 73 11.87 -6.32 4.79
CA PHE A 73 11.15 -6.69 6.00
C PHE A 73 10.81 -8.18 6.01
N ARG A 74 10.39 -8.72 4.88
CA ARG A 74 10.07 -10.14 4.77
C ARG A 74 11.31 -11.00 5.00
N THR A 75 12.44 -10.58 4.44
CA THR A 75 13.69 -11.32 4.61
C THR A 75 14.12 -11.34 6.08
N LYS A 76 13.97 -10.22 6.76
CA LYS A 76 14.33 -10.11 8.16
C LYS A 76 13.37 -10.85 9.08
N ASN A 77 12.12 -10.99 8.68
CA ASN A 77 11.07 -11.56 9.50
C ASN A 77 10.36 -12.70 8.76
N PRO A 78 11.05 -13.82 8.50
CA PRO A 78 10.44 -14.90 7.71
C PRO A 78 9.24 -15.56 8.38
N GLU A 79 9.10 -15.38 9.69
CA GLU A 79 7.98 -15.94 10.43
C GLU A 79 6.68 -15.16 10.22
N ILE A 80 6.77 -13.98 9.59
CA ILE A 80 5.61 -13.12 9.35
C ILE A 80 5.15 -13.28 7.91
N VAL A 81 3.84 -13.48 7.75
CA VAL A 81 3.22 -13.60 6.43
C VAL A 81 2.53 -12.29 6.11
N ILE A 82 2.86 -11.72 4.96
CA ILE A 82 2.24 -10.49 4.51
C ILE A 82 1.55 -10.77 3.19
N TYR A 83 0.23 -10.57 3.17
CA TYR A 83 -0.55 -10.73 1.96
C TYR A 83 -0.99 -9.34 1.48
N GLN A 84 -0.72 -9.05 0.22
CA GLN A 84 -1.08 -7.78 -0.39
C GLN A 84 -2.38 -7.93 -1.16
N TYR A 85 -3.36 -7.11 -0.82
CA TYR A 85 -4.61 -7.09 -1.56
C TYR A 85 -5.03 -5.64 -1.74
N MET A 86 -4.94 -5.16 -2.98
CA MET A 86 -5.21 -3.76 -3.30
C MET A 86 -4.36 -2.83 -2.42
N ASP A 87 -4.99 -1.92 -1.69
CA ASP A 87 -4.27 -1.02 -0.80
C ASP A 87 -4.26 -1.50 0.65
N ASP A 88 -4.57 -2.78 0.87
CA ASP A 88 -4.55 -3.38 2.20
C ASP A 88 -3.40 -4.37 2.32
N LEU A 89 -2.84 -4.45 3.51
CA LEU A 89 -1.85 -5.46 3.85
C LEU A 89 -2.41 -6.31 4.99
N TYR A 90 -2.45 -7.61 4.77
CA TYR A 90 -2.87 -8.57 5.79
C TYR A 90 -1.61 -9.20 6.37
N VAL A 91 -1.35 -8.93 7.63
CA VAL A 91 -0.11 -9.34 8.29
C VAL A 91 -0.43 -10.39 9.35
N GLY A 92 0.05 -11.60 9.14
CA GLY A 92 -0.23 -12.70 10.04
C GLY A 92 1.03 -13.28 10.65
N SER A 93 0.93 -13.73 11.89
CA SER A 93 2.02 -14.42 12.55
C SER A 93 1.49 -15.31 13.65
N ASP A 94 2.32 -16.27 14.05
CA ASP A 94 2.03 -17.14 15.20
C ASP A 94 2.76 -16.68 16.46
N LEU A 95 3.28 -15.45 16.43
CA LEU A 95 3.97 -14.88 17.57
C LEU A 95 3.00 -14.58 18.71
N GLU A 96 3.54 -14.47 19.91
CA GLU A 96 2.78 -13.98 21.02
C GLU A 96 2.23 -12.60 20.69
N ILE A 97 1.05 -12.25 21.20
CA ILE A 97 0.34 -11.05 20.74
C ILE A 97 1.14 -9.77 20.90
N GLY A 98 1.88 -9.67 21.99
CA GLY A 98 2.73 -8.48 22.22
C GLY A 98 3.84 -8.37 21.19
N GLN A 99 4.43 -9.51 20.83
CA GLN A 99 5.46 -9.54 19.80
C GLN A 99 4.87 -9.27 18.42
N HIS A 100 3.68 -9.79 18.17
CA HIS A 100 2.98 -9.53 16.93
C HIS A 100 2.75 -8.02 16.74
N ARG A 101 2.24 -7.37 17.80
CA ARG A 101 1.99 -5.93 17.74
C ARG A 101 3.27 -5.13 17.54
N ALA A 102 4.36 -5.56 18.19
CA ALA A 102 5.64 -4.91 18.02
C ALA A 102 6.11 -4.99 16.57
N LYS A 103 5.91 -6.15 15.93
CA LYS A 103 6.28 -6.31 14.52
C LYS A 103 5.40 -5.47 13.61
N ILE A 104 4.13 -5.31 13.96
CA ILE A 104 3.24 -4.43 13.18
C ILE A 104 3.75 -3.00 13.23
N GLU A 105 4.18 -2.51 14.40
CA GLU A 105 4.73 -1.17 14.50
C GLU A 105 6.05 -1.03 13.73
N GLU A 106 6.87 -2.04 13.76
CA GLU A 106 8.10 -2.05 12.98
C GLU A 106 7.80 -1.97 11.48
N LEU A 107 6.80 -2.71 11.02
CA LEU A 107 6.39 -2.65 9.62
C LEU A 107 5.83 -1.28 9.26
N ARG A 108 5.03 -0.70 10.14
CA ARG A 108 4.49 0.64 9.90
C ARG A 108 5.60 1.68 9.76
N GLU A 109 6.62 1.60 10.61
CA GLU A 109 7.77 2.48 10.50
C GLU A 109 8.54 2.25 9.21
N HIS A 110 8.68 1.01 8.81
CA HIS A 110 9.34 0.67 7.54
C HIS A 110 8.60 1.29 6.36
N LEU A 111 7.28 1.18 6.35
CA LEU A 111 6.47 1.76 5.28
C LEU A 111 6.52 3.29 5.30
N LEU A 112 6.58 3.87 6.47
CA LEU A 112 6.62 5.32 6.58
C LEU A 112 7.88 5.90 5.94
N LYS A 113 8.98 5.18 5.98
CA LYS A 113 10.22 5.61 5.32
C LYS A 113 10.02 5.81 3.82
N TRP A 114 9.07 5.13 3.24
CA TRP A 114 8.77 5.21 1.81
C TRP A 114 7.57 6.11 1.51
N GLY A 115 7.09 6.81 2.53
CA GLY A 115 5.99 7.74 2.36
C GLY A 115 4.61 7.15 2.50
N PHE A 116 4.50 5.89 2.94
CA PHE A 116 3.21 5.25 3.12
C PHE A 116 2.75 5.38 4.56
N THR A 117 1.59 5.99 4.74
CA THR A 117 1.00 6.12 6.07
C THR A 117 0.05 4.96 6.31
N THR A 118 -0.01 4.53 7.55
CA THR A 118 -0.93 3.48 7.96
C THR A 118 -1.65 3.96 9.20
N PRO A 119 -2.95 3.65 9.32
CA PRO A 119 -3.71 4.10 10.49
C PRO A 119 -3.18 3.48 11.76
N ASP A 120 -3.36 4.21 12.85
CA ASP A 120 -2.79 3.81 14.12
C ASP A 120 -3.48 2.58 14.70
N LYS A 121 -4.78 2.67 15.00
CA LYS A 121 -5.49 1.58 15.66
C LYS A 121 -6.77 1.16 14.99
N LYS A 122 -7.40 2.07 14.27
CA LYS A 122 -8.77 1.86 13.80
C LYS A 122 -8.93 0.73 12.82
N HIS A 123 -7.90 0.44 12.06
CA HIS A 123 -7.99 -0.55 11.00
C HIS A 123 -7.23 -1.82 11.31
N GLN A 124 -6.66 -1.89 12.50
CA GLN A 124 -6.08 -3.13 12.97
C GLN A 124 -7.20 -4.04 13.42
N LYS A 125 -7.33 -5.15 12.77
CA LYS A 125 -8.32 -6.15 13.14
C LYS A 125 -7.58 -7.32 13.74
N GLU A 126 -7.97 -7.66 14.93
CA GLU A 126 -7.38 -8.79 15.59
C GLU A 126 -8.37 -9.93 15.52
N PRO A 127 -7.95 -11.01 15.02
CA PRO A 127 -8.84 -12.13 14.78
C PRO A 127 -9.66 -12.50 16.00
N PRO A 128 -10.38 -13.60 15.89
CA PRO A 128 -10.04 -14.75 15.05
C PRO A 128 -10.54 -14.65 13.62
N PHE A 129 -9.62 -14.72 12.69
CA PHE A 129 -9.97 -14.96 11.31
C PHE A 129 -9.65 -16.41 11.01
N LEU A 130 -10.51 -17.02 10.23
CA LEU A 130 -10.19 -18.33 9.72
C LEU A 130 -9.26 -18.13 8.53
N TRP A 131 -8.03 -18.35 8.77
CA TRP A 131 -7.00 -18.18 7.76
C TRP A 131 -6.64 -19.56 7.26
N MET A 132 -7.01 -19.83 6.06
CA MET A 132 -6.76 -21.15 5.50
C MET A 132 -5.74 -21.13 4.42
#